data_010b9ae99ed27bba01f4f38768ec52a5
#
_entry.id   010b9ae99ed27bba01f4f38768ec52a5
#
_cell.length_a   1.000
_cell.length_b   1.000
_cell.length_c   1.000
_cell.angle_alpha   90.00
_cell.angle_beta   90.00
_cell.angle_gamma   90.00
#
_symmetry.space_group_name_H-M   'P 1'
#
loop_
_entity.id
_entity.type
_entity.pdbx_description
1 polymer ?
#
loop_
_entity_poly.entity_id
_entity_poly.type
_entity_poly.pdbx_seq_one_letter_code
_entity_poly.pdbx_strand_id
1 'polypeptide(L)'
;MTEQFNRILVVDDNPEILKDLSTLLALHQYQVDTTTSGYEAIRKLKKLCYDLVICDIEIPDINGLDFLEKLRQYNWSQEVILITGYLERDYYSRAIRLGAADFISKPIDSKQLLKSIEAVKQRSLLKHNHSVSFEAFEEAQISYVIDPIKFSHKTINQIMNPFLSKYLDLSQDTLNELLICADEMLTNAYFHGILELTKEERALEYSQLKEIIVQKLNHPSISSRRIRFAIVINKEENSIRMTVEDDGNGFDYTNYLQQVTEPTSLNLDCYGRGLTMLYHLSDSLVYSNGGRKVEITRKLSS
;
A
#
# COMPACT_ATOMS: atom_id res chain seq x y z
N MET A 1 -30.23 -7.29 9.96
CA MET A 1 -30.27 -6.55 8.68
C MET A 1 -28.83 -6.52 8.20
N THR A 2 -28.52 -7.17 7.10
CA THR A 2 -27.18 -7.11 6.50
C THR A 2 -26.94 -5.68 6.03
N GLU A 3 -26.03 -4.96 6.66
CA GLU A 3 -25.56 -3.65 6.16
C GLU A 3 -24.99 -3.88 4.77
N GLN A 4 -25.71 -3.38 3.77
CA GLN A 4 -25.36 -3.55 2.37
C GLN A 4 -24.39 -2.42 2.03
N PHE A 5 -23.15 -2.73 1.65
CA PHE A 5 -22.19 -1.76 1.09
C PHE A 5 -22.81 -1.08 -0.13
N ASN A 6 -23.28 0.15 0.03
CA ASN A 6 -24.14 0.78 -0.97
C ASN A 6 -23.93 2.30 -1.11
N ARG A 7 -23.36 3.01 -0.13
CA ARG A 7 -23.30 4.47 -0.15
C ARG A 7 -21.88 4.99 -0.34
N ILE A 8 -21.69 5.78 -1.41
CA ILE A 8 -20.38 6.31 -1.81
C ILE A 8 -20.43 7.84 -1.81
N LEU A 9 -19.42 8.48 -1.22
CA LEU A 9 -19.16 9.90 -1.34
C LEU A 9 -18.07 10.15 -2.38
N VAL A 10 -18.33 10.99 -3.38
CA VAL A 10 -17.34 11.40 -4.38
C VAL A 10 -16.96 12.86 -4.14
N VAL A 11 -15.65 13.11 -4.08
CA VAL A 11 -15.05 14.42 -3.80
C VAL A 11 -14.06 14.76 -4.92
N ASP A 12 -14.38 15.76 -5.74
CA ASP A 12 -13.53 16.23 -6.85
C ASP A 12 -13.96 17.67 -7.16
N ASP A 13 -13.05 18.60 -7.39
CA ASP A 13 -13.35 19.99 -7.65
C ASP A 13 -13.95 20.22 -9.06
N ASN A 14 -13.81 19.22 -9.94
CA ASN A 14 -14.37 19.26 -11.29
C ASN A 14 -15.80 18.71 -11.34
N PRO A 15 -16.83 19.56 -11.62
CA PRO A 15 -18.23 19.13 -11.68
C PRO A 15 -18.53 18.09 -12.77
N GLU A 16 -17.75 18.06 -13.86
CA GLU A 16 -17.93 17.09 -14.93
C GLU A 16 -17.52 15.70 -14.45
N ILE A 17 -16.38 15.59 -13.76
CA ILE A 17 -15.93 14.33 -13.15
C ILE A 17 -16.95 13.84 -12.12
N LEU A 18 -17.47 14.72 -11.26
CA LEU A 18 -18.52 14.37 -10.30
C LEU A 18 -19.77 13.81 -10.98
N LYS A 19 -20.20 14.43 -12.06
CA LYS A 19 -21.37 14.00 -12.85
C LYS A 19 -21.12 12.63 -13.49
N ASP A 20 -19.98 12.44 -14.12
CA ASP A 20 -19.64 11.19 -14.80
C ASP A 20 -19.50 10.03 -13.80
N LEU A 21 -18.80 10.24 -12.69
CA LEU A 21 -18.66 9.25 -11.63
C LEU A 21 -20.00 8.94 -10.95
N SER A 22 -20.82 9.95 -10.66
CA SER A 22 -22.14 9.71 -10.07
C SER A 22 -23.04 8.91 -10.99
N THR A 23 -23.01 9.20 -12.30
CA THR A 23 -23.78 8.46 -13.30
C THR A 23 -23.30 7.00 -13.41
N LEU A 24 -21.99 6.80 -13.51
CA LEU A 24 -21.38 5.46 -13.56
C LEU A 24 -21.74 4.62 -12.34
N LEU A 25 -21.59 5.18 -11.14
CA LEU A 25 -21.84 4.48 -9.89
C LEU A 25 -23.35 4.20 -9.66
N ALA A 26 -24.22 5.14 -10.05
CA ALA A 26 -25.67 4.94 -9.98
C ALA A 26 -26.14 3.79 -10.91
N LEU A 27 -25.54 3.64 -12.11
CA LEU A 27 -25.78 2.50 -13.00
C LEU A 27 -25.42 1.15 -12.34
N HIS A 28 -24.46 1.16 -11.39
CA HIS A 28 -24.07 -0.01 -10.61
C HIS A 28 -24.77 -0.10 -9.25
N GLN A 29 -25.92 0.62 -9.10
CA GLN A 29 -26.81 0.57 -7.93
C GLN A 29 -26.22 1.13 -6.64
N TYR A 30 -25.16 1.97 -6.71
CA TYR A 30 -24.67 2.71 -5.55
C TYR A 30 -25.48 4.00 -5.34
N GLN A 31 -25.72 4.33 -4.07
CA GLN A 31 -26.20 5.66 -3.67
C GLN A 31 -24.98 6.60 -3.63
N VAL A 32 -25.04 7.67 -4.39
CA VAL A 32 -23.89 8.57 -4.56
C VAL A 32 -24.22 9.96 -4.09
N ASP A 33 -23.45 10.45 -3.13
CA ASP A 33 -23.40 11.87 -2.80
C ASP A 33 -22.10 12.46 -3.39
N THR A 34 -22.15 13.71 -3.82
CA THR A 34 -21.00 14.41 -4.41
C THR A 34 -20.71 15.71 -3.69
N THR A 35 -19.46 16.17 -3.74
CA THR A 35 -19.08 17.51 -3.28
C THR A 35 -17.78 17.95 -3.98
N THR A 36 -17.63 19.27 -4.16
CA THR A 36 -16.41 19.87 -4.71
C THR A 36 -15.42 20.33 -3.63
N SER A 37 -15.73 20.08 -2.35
CA SER A 37 -14.98 20.58 -1.20
C SER A 37 -14.68 19.46 -0.21
N GLY A 38 -13.42 19.29 0.15
CA GLY A 38 -13.02 18.31 1.17
C GLY A 38 -13.53 18.67 2.56
N TYR A 39 -13.66 19.95 2.91
CA TYR A 39 -14.27 20.34 4.18
C TYR A 39 -15.79 20.06 4.20
N GLU A 40 -16.46 20.18 3.07
CA GLU A 40 -17.86 19.77 2.97
C GLU A 40 -17.99 18.24 3.06
N ALA A 41 -17.07 17.49 2.48
CA ALA A 41 -17.01 16.04 2.62
C ALA A 41 -16.90 15.64 4.10
N ILE A 42 -16.03 16.28 4.89
CA ILE A 42 -15.93 16.07 6.33
C ILE A 42 -17.26 16.34 7.04
N ARG A 43 -17.98 17.40 6.65
CA ARG A 43 -19.32 17.71 7.23
C ARG A 43 -20.36 16.66 6.87
N LYS A 44 -20.31 16.12 5.65
CA LYS A 44 -21.22 15.03 5.22
C LYS A 44 -20.93 13.75 5.99
N LEU A 45 -19.67 13.39 6.16
CA LEU A 45 -19.22 12.22 6.94
C LEU A 45 -19.61 12.29 8.44
N LYS A 46 -19.74 13.50 9.01
CA LYS A 46 -20.26 13.68 10.37
C LYS A 46 -21.77 13.42 10.49
N LYS A 47 -22.51 13.55 9.41
CA LYS A 47 -23.99 13.44 9.40
C LYS A 47 -24.50 12.11 8.90
N LEU A 48 -23.77 11.47 8.01
CA LEU A 48 -24.16 10.26 7.29
C LEU A 48 -23.01 9.26 7.25
N CYS A 49 -23.35 7.98 7.36
CA CYS A 49 -22.40 6.90 7.15
C CYS A 49 -22.22 6.66 5.65
N TYR A 50 -20.99 6.58 5.21
CA TYR A 50 -20.61 6.17 3.85
C TYR A 50 -19.73 4.93 3.94
N ASP A 51 -19.90 4.00 3.01
CA ASP A 51 -19.10 2.78 2.93
C ASP A 51 -17.74 3.03 2.26
N LEU A 52 -17.70 4.04 1.39
CA LEU A 52 -16.54 4.41 0.62
C LEU A 52 -16.52 5.91 0.33
N VAL A 53 -15.34 6.49 0.38
CA VAL A 53 -15.06 7.83 -0.17
C VAL A 53 -14.15 7.67 -1.38
N ILE A 54 -14.50 8.31 -2.50
CA ILE A 54 -13.63 8.47 -3.67
C ILE A 54 -13.23 9.93 -3.69
N CYS A 55 -11.94 10.21 -3.57
CA CYS A 55 -11.45 11.57 -3.35
C CYS A 55 -10.31 11.92 -4.30
N ASP A 56 -10.44 13.02 -5.01
CA ASP A 56 -9.31 13.60 -5.71
C ASP A 56 -8.25 14.09 -4.71
N ILE A 57 -6.98 13.97 -5.09
CA ILE A 57 -5.88 14.54 -4.31
C ILE A 57 -5.83 16.06 -4.48
N GLU A 58 -6.12 16.57 -5.66
CA GLU A 58 -5.99 17.99 -5.98
C GLU A 58 -7.30 18.75 -5.74
N ILE A 59 -7.73 18.87 -4.49
CA ILE A 59 -8.90 19.68 -4.11
C ILE A 59 -8.41 21.02 -3.55
N PRO A 60 -8.97 22.14 -4.00
CA PRO A 60 -8.46 23.49 -3.68
C PRO A 60 -8.45 23.85 -2.19
N ASP A 61 -9.43 23.38 -1.43
CA ASP A 61 -9.63 23.76 -0.02
C ASP A 61 -8.84 22.88 0.97
N ILE A 62 -8.60 21.62 0.62
CA ILE A 62 -7.78 20.68 1.39
C ILE A 62 -7.28 19.57 0.46
N ASN A 63 -5.97 19.35 0.42
CA ASN A 63 -5.41 18.25 -0.36
C ASN A 63 -5.99 16.91 0.08
N GLY A 64 -6.27 16.00 -0.87
CA GLY A 64 -6.89 14.69 -0.59
C GLY A 64 -6.12 13.82 0.39
N LEU A 65 -4.79 13.96 0.46
CA LEU A 65 -3.98 13.28 1.48
C LEU A 65 -4.17 13.90 2.86
N ASP A 66 -4.25 15.23 2.96
CA ASP A 66 -4.53 15.93 4.21
C ASP A 66 -5.97 15.67 4.68
N PHE A 67 -6.90 15.52 3.74
CA PHE A 67 -8.27 15.06 4.01
C PHE A 67 -8.26 13.66 4.63
N LEU A 68 -7.56 12.70 4.02
CA LEU A 68 -7.42 11.35 4.55
C LEU A 68 -6.77 11.34 5.94
N GLU A 69 -5.70 12.13 6.14
CA GLU A 69 -5.05 12.29 7.43
C GLU A 69 -6.00 12.81 8.51
N LYS A 70 -6.84 13.80 8.18
CA LYS A 70 -7.88 14.29 9.11
C LYS A 70 -8.91 13.20 9.44
N LEU A 71 -9.30 12.37 8.48
CA LEU A 71 -10.21 11.25 8.77
C LEU A 71 -9.60 10.30 9.81
N ARG A 72 -8.31 10.00 9.69
CA ARG A 72 -7.60 9.14 10.66
C ARG A 72 -7.45 9.81 12.03
N GLN A 73 -7.17 11.11 12.09
CA GLN A 73 -7.15 11.88 13.35
C GLN A 73 -8.49 11.87 14.08
N TYR A 74 -9.62 11.78 13.35
CA TYR A 74 -10.96 11.62 13.94
C TYR A 74 -11.32 10.15 14.26
N ASN A 75 -10.37 9.20 14.11
CA ASN A 75 -10.60 7.76 14.24
C ASN A 75 -11.73 7.25 13.32
N TRP A 76 -11.88 7.85 12.15
CA TRP A 76 -12.85 7.40 11.17
C TRP A 76 -12.26 6.33 10.28
N SER A 77 -12.90 5.17 10.28
CA SER A 77 -12.45 3.96 9.55
C SER A 77 -12.96 3.87 8.11
N GLN A 78 -13.49 4.97 7.54
CA GLN A 78 -13.97 4.97 6.17
C GLN A 78 -12.88 4.56 5.20
N GLU A 79 -13.23 3.63 4.30
CA GLU A 79 -12.37 3.28 3.19
C GLU A 79 -12.30 4.45 2.21
N VAL A 80 -11.09 4.79 1.75
CA VAL A 80 -10.87 5.92 0.83
C VAL A 80 -10.08 5.46 -0.38
N ILE A 81 -10.64 5.63 -1.58
CA ILE A 81 -9.91 5.52 -2.85
C ILE A 81 -9.49 6.93 -3.25
N LEU A 82 -8.19 7.13 -3.45
CA LEU A 82 -7.65 8.39 -3.93
C LEU A 82 -7.54 8.40 -5.46
N ILE A 83 -7.89 9.53 -6.07
CA ILE A 83 -7.70 9.80 -7.50
C ILE A 83 -6.61 10.85 -7.67
N THR A 84 -5.74 10.71 -8.66
CA THR A 84 -4.67 11.67 -8.91
C THR A 84 -4.30 11.79 -10.37
N GLY A 85 -3.92 13.02 -10.79
CA GLY A 85 -3.25 13.28 -12.06
C GLY A 85 -1.74 13.02 -12.01
N TYR A 86 -1.14 12.97 -10.83
CA TYR A 86 0.31 12.85 -10.63
C TYR A 86 0.67 11.55 -9.93
N LEU A 87 1.66 10.85 -10.46
CA LEU A 87 2.20 9.60 -9.92
C LEU A 87 3.56 9.85 -9.23
N GLU A 88 3.67 10.91 -8.43
CA GLU A 88 4.88 11.11 -7.65
C GLU A 88 4.99 10.05 -6.54
N ARG A 89 6.16 9.48 -6.38
CA ARG A 89 6.46 8.42 -5.40
C ARG A 89 6.11 8.83 -3.96
N ASP A 90 6.30 10.11 -3.64
CA ASP A 90 6.04 10.63 -2.29
C ASP A 90 4.54 10.65 -1.95
N TYR A 91 3.67 10.97 -2.92
CA TYR A 91 2.21 10.92 -2.74
C TYR A 91 1.73 9.49 -2.49
N TYR A 92 2.28 8.54 -3.24
CA TYR A 92 1.91 7.14 -3.10
C TYR A 92 2.30 6.58 -1.73
N SER A 93 3.54 6.82 -1.30
CA SER A 93 4.04 6.39 0.01
C SER A 93 3.25 7.02 1.17
N ARG A 94 2.85 8.29 1.04
CA ARG A 94 2.01 8.97 2.04
C ARG A 94 0.59 8.41 2.05
N ALA A 95 0.00 8.13 0.88
CA ALA A 95 -1.34 7.54 0.76
C ALA A 95 -1.42 6.16 1.45
N ILE A 96 -0.40 5.30 1.25
CA ILE A 96 -0.30 4.00 1.92
C ILE A 96 -0.22 4.19 3.43
N ARG A 97 0.67 5.07 3.91
CA ARG A 97 0.81 5.36 5.35
C ARG A 97 -0.48 5.80 6.01
N LEU A 98 -1.28 6.58 5.29
CA LEU A 98 -2.58 7.06 5.76
C LEU A 98 -3.70 6.04 5.60
N GLY A 99 -3.39 4.84 5.07
CA GLY A 99 -4.36 3.77 4.88
C GLY A 99 -5.40 4.07 3.80
N ALA A 100 -4.98 4.62 2.65
CA ALA A 100 -5.83 4.66 1.48
C ALA A 100 -6.17 3.24 1.01
N ALA A 101 -7.43 2.99 0.69
CA ALA A 101 -7.90 1.68 0.25
C ALA A 101 -7.40 1.30 -1.14
N ASP A 102 -7.27 2.28 -2.03
CA ASP A 102 -6.67 2.14 -3.37
C ASP A 102 -6.32 3.52 -3.94
N PHE A 103 -5.67 3.49 -5.10
CA PHE A 103 -5.15 4.66 -5.78
C PHE A 103 -5.41 4.56 -7.30
N ILE A 104 -6.04 5.57 -7.89
CA ILE A 104 -6.40 5.57 -9.31
C ILE A 104 -5.82 6.79 -10.00
N SER A 105 -5.11 6.58 -11.11
CA SER A 105 -4.58 7.67 -11.93
C SER A 105 -5.63 8.25 -12.87
N LYS A 106 -5.61 9.58 -13.07
CA LYS A 106 -6.31 10.24 -14.18
C LYS A 106 -5.54 9.99 -15.49
N PRO A 107 -6.22 9.74 -16.62
CA PRO A 107 -7.67 9.68 -16.79
C PRO A 107 -8.27 8.44 -16.13
N ILE A 108 -9.47 8.61 -15.54
CA ILE A 108 -10.13 7.56 -14.78
C ILE A 108 -10.64 6.46 -15.73
N ASP A 109 -10.07 5.26 -15.62
CA ASP A 109 -10.62 4.08 -16.27
C ASP A 109 -11.77 3.52 -15.44
N SER A 110 -12.98 3.55 -16.01
CA SER A 110 -14.20 3.05 -15.36
C SER A 110 -14.10 1.59 -14.90
N LYS A 111 -13.44 0.72 -15.69
CA LYS A 111 -13.25 -0.68 -15.33
C LYS A 111 -12.32 -0.84 -14.14
N GLN A 112 -11.25 -0.05 -14.11
CA GLN A 112 -10.31 -0.04 -13.00
C GLN A 112 -10.99 0.46 -11.73
N LEU A 113 -11.75 1.56 -11.80
CA LEU A 113 -12.48 2.12 -10.65
C LEU A 113 -13.48 1.10 -10.08
N LEU A 114 -14.30 0.49 -10.90
CA LEU A 114 -15.27 -0.53 -10.47
C LEU A 114 -14.60 -1.74 -9.85
N LYS A 115 -13.46 -2.18 -10.39
CA LYS A 115 -12.67 -3.27 -9.80
C LYS A 115 -12.13 -2.89 -8.41
N SER A 116 -11.66 -1.66 -8.24
CA SER A 116 -11.19 -1.17 -6.95
C SER A 116 -12.32 -1.09 -5.93
N ILE A 117 -13.50 -0.60 -6.32
CA ILE A 117 -14.69 -0.54 -5.46
C ILE A 117 -15.11 -1.95 -5.02
N GLU A 118 -15.17 -2.90 -5.95
CA GLU A 118 -15.52 -4.29 -5.62
C GLU A 118 -14.50 -4.92 -4.66
N ALA A 119 -13.22 -4.65 -4.83
CA ALA A 119 -12.18 -5.13 -3.91
C ALA A 119 -12.34 -4.54 -2.49
N VAL A 120 -12.72 -3.26 -2.37
CA VAL A 120 -13.04 -2.61 -1.08
C VAL A 120 -14.27 -3.24 -0.46
N LYS A 121 -15.34 -3.41 -1.23
CA LYS A 121 -16.58 -4.05 -0.80
C LYS A 121 -16.34 -5.47 -0.28
N GLN A 122 -15.58 -6.28 -1.00
CA GLN A 122 -15.26 -7.64 -0.57
C GLN A 122 -14.46 -7.66 0.75
N ARG A 123 -13.52 -6.74 0.94
CA ARG A 123 -12.79 -6.58 2.20
C ARG A 123 -13.71 -6.18 3.35
N SER A 124 -14.62 -5.24 3.12
CA SER A 124 -15.61 -4.80 4.12
C SER A 124 -16.53 -5.95 4.54
N LEU A 125 -17.03 -6.73 3.57
CA LEU A 125 -17.86 -7.90 3.86
C LEU A 125 -17.10 -9.00 4.63
N LEU A 126 -15.81 -9.18 4.33
CA LEU A 126 -14.96 -10.15 5.04
C LEU A 126 -14.69 -9.72 6.49
N LYS A 127 -14.50 -8.43 6.75
CA LYS A 127 -14.38 -7.90 8.13
C LYS A 127 -15.62 -8.21 8.99
N HIS A 128 -16.82 -8.28 8.40
CA HIS A 128 -18.06 -8.55 9.11
C HIS A 128 -18.39 -10.05 9.25
N ASN A 129 -17.85 -10.93 8.42
CA ASN A 129 -18.27 -12.33 8.34
C ASN A 129 -17.29 -13.36 8.91
N HIS A 130 -16.09 -13.01 9.32
CA HIS A 130 -15.10 -13.97 9.78
C HIS A 130 -14.34 -13.54 11.04
N SER A 131 -14.98 -13.70 12.19
CA SER A 131 -14.26 -14.12 13.39
C SER A 131 -14.01 -15.64 13.29
N VAL A 132 -13.14 -16.08 12.39
CA VAL A 132 -12.50 -17.37 12.57
C VAL A 132 -11.61 -17.18 13.79
N SER A 133 -12.01 -17.79 14.90
CA SER A 133 -11.25 -17.65 16.14
C SER A 133 -9.84 -18.15 15.87
N PHE A 134 -8.88 -17.26 16.02
CA PHE A 134 -7.45 -17.54 15.90
C PHE A 134 -6.96 -18.55 16.96
N GLU A 135 -7.87 -18.99 17.83
CA GLU A 135 -7.62 -19.92 18.93
C GLU A 135 -7.11 -21.29 18.47
N ALA A 136 -7.36 -21.66 17.21
CA ALA A 136 -7.03 -22.98 16.68
C ALA A 136 -5.65 -23.09 16.02
N PHE A 137 -4.91 -21.97 15.81
CA PHE A 137 -3.62 -21.99 15.10
C PHE A 137 -2.50 -21.43 15.97
N GLU A 138 -1.38 -22.14 16.05
CA GLU A 138 -0.14 -21.67 16.67
C GLU A 138 0.65 -20.79 15.69
N GLU A 139 0.62 -21.15 14.41
CA GLU A 139 1.30 -20.43 13.33
C GLU A 139 0.46 -20.41 12.04
N ALA A 140 0.47 -19.30 11.33
CA ALA A 140 -0.11 -19.19 9.99
C ALA A 140 0.94 -18.60 9.04
N GLN A 141 1.13 -19.25 7.88
CA GLN A 141 2.06 -18.80 6.85
C GLN A 141 1.39 -18.68 5.50
N ILE A 142 1.78 -17.64 4.76
CA ILE A 142 1.48 -17.49 3.34
C ILE A 142 2.75 -17.14 2.58
N SER A 143 2.91 -17.69 1.38
CA SER A 143 4.08 -17.43 0.54
C SER A 143 3.65 -17.18 -0.90
N TYR A 144 4.32 -16.23 -1.53
CA TYR A 144 4.08 -15.83 -2.92
C TYR A 144 5.38 -15.85 -3.71
N VAL A 145 5.27 -16.30 -4.97
CA VAL A 145 6.32 -16.11 -5.97
C VAL A 145 5.82 -15.07 -6.96
N ILE A 146 6.48 -13.94 -6.99
CA ILE A 146 6.06 -12.76 -7.76
C ILE A 146 6.84 -12.72 -9.08
N ASP A 147 6.09 -12.65 -10.18
CA ASP A 147 6.61 -12.40 -11.51
C ASP A 147 6.91 -10.88 -11.65
N PRO A 148 8.15 -10.47 -11.90
CA PRO A 148 8.50 -9.06 -12.00
C PRO A 148 7.79 -8.32 -13.13
N ILE A 149 7.37 -9.01 -14.20
CA ILE A 149 6.59 -8.39 -15.29
C ILE A 149 5.20 -7.93 -14.80
N LYS A 150 4.65 -8.64 -13.81
CA LYS A 150 3.32 -8.39 -13.24
C LYS A 150 3.36 -7.61 -11.92
N PHE A 151 4.56 -7.28 -11.45
CA PHE A 151 4.71 -6.57 -10.18
C PHE A 151 4.16 -5.16 -10.26
N SER A 152 3.41 -4.78 -9.27
CA SER A 152 2.95 -3.40 -9.04
C SER A 152 2.81 -3.17 -7.54
N HIS A 153 2.88 -1.92 -7.09
CA HIS A 153 2.61 -1.55 -5.68
C HIS A 153 1.23 -2.00 -5.19
N LYS A 154 0.24 -2.11 -6.09
CA LYS A 154 -1.08 -2.66 -5.77
C LYS A 154 -1.02 -4.13 -5.33
N THR A 155 -0.02 -4.87 -5.79
CA THR A 155 0.18 -6.28 -5.45
C THR A 155 0.31 -6.48 -3.95
N ILE A 156 1.01 -5.57 -3.26
CA ILE A 156 1.26 -5.65 -1.82
C ILE A 156 -0.05 -5.59 -1.02
N ASN A 157 -0.87 -4.58 -1.29
CA ASN A 157 -2.16 -4.43 -0.63
C ASN A 157 -3.12 -5.60 -0.93
N GLN A 158 -3.09 -6.13 -2.17
CA GLN A 158 -3.89 -7.27 -2.58
C GLN A 158 -3.48 -8.58 -1.88
N ILE A 159 -2.20 -8.71 -1.55
CA ILE A 159 -1.64 -9.87 -0.86
C ILE A 159 -1.85 -9.76 0.66
N MET A 160 -1.43 -8.66 1.26
CA MET A 160 -1.32 -8.54 2.71
C MET A 160 -2.65 -8.29 3.40
N ASN A 161 -3.45 -7.35 2.90
CA ASN A 161 -4.69 -6.97 3.56
C ASN A 161 -5.65 -8.14 3.79
N PRO A 162 -5.94 -8.99 2.79
CA PRO A 162 -6.84 -10.13 2.99
C PRO A 162 -6.28 -11.14 4.01
N PHE A 163 -4.97 -11.35 4.00
CA PHE A 163 -4.33 -12.29 4.91
C PHE A 163 -4.31 -11.75 6.34
N LEU A 164 -3.80 -10.54 6.55
CA LEU A 164 -3.70 -9.95 7.89
C LEU A 164 -5.07 -9.71 8.50
N SER A 165 -6.03 -9.15 7.76
CA SER A 165 -7.38 -8.90 8.26
C SER A 165 -8.17 -10.16 8.58
N LYS A 166 -7.81 -11.29 7.97
CA LYS A 166 -8.44 -12.58 8.26
C LYS A 166 -7.97 -13.19 9.58
N TYR A 167 -6.70 -12.99 9.90
CA TYR A 167 -6.07 -13.70 11.02
C TYR A 167 -5.73 -12.82 12.23
N LEU A 168 -5.76 -11.50 12.08
CA LEU A 168 -5.36 -10.55 13.10
C LEU A 168 -6.34 -9.39 13.22
N ASP A 169 -6.63 -9.01 14.45
CA ASP A 169 -7.31 -7.76 14.78
C ASP A 169 -6.26 -6.70 15.09
N LEU A 170 -5.70 -6.10 14.04
CA LEU A 170 -4.64 -5.10 14.14
C LEU A 170 -5.23 -3.70 14.19
N SER A 171 -4.58 -2.83 14.98
CA SER A 171 -4.81 -1.39 14.85
C SER A 171 -4.46 -0.93 13.43
N GLN A 172 -5.13 0.14 12.97
CA GLN A 172 -4.85 0.68 11.64
C GLN A 172 -3.39 1.15 11.51
N ASP A 173 -2.80 1.66 12.59
CA ASP A 173 -1.41 2.11 12.61
C ASP A 173 -0.46 0.93 12.43
N THR A 174 -0.64 -0.16 13.18
CA THR A 174 0.16 -1.38 13.04
C THR A 174 0.04 -1.99 11.65
N LEU A 175 -1.17 -2.04 11.10
CA LEU A 175 -1.39 -2.52 9.73
C LEU A 175 -0.65 -1.66 8.71
N ASN A 176 -0.72 -0.34 8.85
CA ASN A 176 -0.03 0.60 7.96
C ASN A 176 1.50 0.45 8.06
N GLU A 177 2.06 0.31 9.26
CA GLU A 177 3.49 0.06 9.48
C GLU A 177 3.95 -1.22 8.76
N LEU A 178 3.19 -2.31 8.86
CA LEU A 178 3.49 -3.58 8.18
C LEU A 178 3.41 -3.44 6.65
N LEU A 179 2.41 -2.70 6.14
CA LEU A 179 2.28 -2.44 4.71
C LEU A 179 3.45 -1.61 4.17
N ILE A 180 3.90 -0.61 4.92
CA ILE A 180 5.06 0.21 4.57
C ILE A 180 6.33 -0.66 4.51
N CYS A 181 6.55 -1.50 5.52
CA CYS A 181 7.69 -2.40 5.53
C CYS A 181 7.68 -3.35 4.32
N ALA A 182 6.53 -3.94 4.02
CA ALA A 182 6.40 -4.84 2.87
C ALA A 182 6.62 -4.12 1.53
N ASP A 183 6.07 -2.89 1.38
CA ASP A 183 6.28 -2.09 0.18
C ASP A 183 7.76 -1.77 -0.03
N GLU A 184 8.45 -1.35 1.01
CA GLU A 184 9.87 -1.03 0.95
C GLU A 184 10.73 -2.28 0.62
N MET A 185 10.46 -3.42 1.29
CA MET A 185 11.19 -4.67 1.04
C MET A 185 10.99 -5.15 -0.40
N LEU A 186 9.76 -5.16 -0.90
CA LEU A 186 9.42 -5.61 -2.25
C LEU A 186 9.91 -4.64 -3.32
N THR A 187 9.83 -3.34 -3.07
CA THR A 187 10.33 -2.30 -3.97
C THR A 187 11.85 -2.38 -4.09
N ASN A 188 12.56 -2.63 -2.99
CA ASN A 188 14.00 -2.82 -3.00
C ASN A 188 14.38 -4.09 -3.77
N ALA A 189 13.72 -5.21 -3.53
CA ALA A 189 13.90 -6.44 -4.29
C ALA A 189 13.65 -6.23 -5.78
N TYR A 190 12.63 -5.47 -6.16
CA TYR A 190 12.30 -5.21 -7.55
C TYR A 190 13.30 -4.28 -8.25
N PHE A 191 13.57 -3.10 -7.68
CA PHE A 191 14.42 -2.12 -8.34
C PHE A 191 15.92 -2.45 -8.23
N HIS A 192 16.35 -2.94 -7.08
CA HIS A 192 17.77 -3.22 -6.82
C HIS A 192 18.10 -4.67 -7.12
N GLY A 193 17.27 -5.62 -6.71
CA GLY A 193 17.51 -7.04 -6.92
C GLY A 193 17.23 -7.47 -8.36
N ILE A 194 15.99 -7.33 -8.84
CA ILE A 194 15.57 -7.82 -10.15
C ILE A 194 16.09 -6.95 -11.29
N LEU A 195 15.75 -5.63 -11.26
CA LEU A 195 16.06 -4.72 -12.36
C LEU A 195 17.48 -4.18 -12.33
N GLU A 196 18.16 -4.25 -11.19
CA GLU A 196 19.52 -3.72 -11.01
C GLU A 196 19.64 -2.27 -11.51
N LEU A 197 18.68 -1.42 -11.11
CA LEU A 197 18.67 -0.02 -11.54
C LEU A 197 19.83 0.75 -10.90
N THR A 198 20.59 1.46 -11.71
CA THR A 198 21.66 2.36 -11.24
C THR A 198 21.09 3.60 -10.54
N LYS A 199 21.95 4.36 -9.86
CA LYS A 199 21.57 5.63 -9.22
C LYS A 199 21.03 6.63 -10.24
N GLU A 200 21.72 6.70 -11.38
CA GLU A 200 21.42 7.60 -12.50
C GLU A 200 20.06 7.23 -13.12
N GLU A 201 19.83 5.92 -13.37
CA GLU A 201 18.57 5.44 -13.93
C GLU A 201 17.36 5.77 -13.02
N ARG A 202 17.54 5.70 -11.70
CA ARG A 202 16.46 6.02 -10.74
C ARG A 202 16.22 7.51 -10.52
N ALA A 203 17.19 8.35 -10.89
CA ALA A 203 17.05 9.80 -10.85
C ALA A 203 16.36 10.38 -12.11
N LEU A 204 16.09 9.55 -13.10
CA LEU A 204 15.39 9.96 -14.32
C LEU A 204 13.92 10.28 -14.08
N GLU A 205 13.35 11.09 -14.98
CA GLU A 205 11.91 11.32 -14.99
C GLU A 205 11.13 10.02 -15.23
N TYR A 206 9.93 9.96 -14.67
CA TYR A 206 9.09 8.76 -14.66
C TYR A 206 8.90 8.13 -16.05
N SER A 207 8.71 8.95 -17.10
CA SER A 207 8.56 8.46 -18.47
C SER A 207 9.78 7.69 -18.96
N GLN A 208 10.97 8.22 -18.73
CA GLN A 208 12.24 7.62 -19.11
C GLN A 208 12.55 6.37 -18.27
N LEU A 209 12.30 6.44 -16.96
CA LEU A 209 12.46 5.31 -16.07
C LEU A 209 11.56 4.14 -16.49
N LYS A 210 10.31 4.43 -16.87
CA LYS A 210 9.37 3.42 -17.36
C LYS A 210 9.86 2.70 -18.61
N GLU A 211 10.45 3.42 -19.54
CA GLU A 211 11.03 2.83 -20.75
C GLU A 211 12.20 1.90 -20.42
N ILE A 212 13.09 2.31 -19.51
CA ILE A 212 14.20 1.49 -19.04
C ILE A 212 13.69 0.22 -18.35
N ILE A 213 12.68 0.33 -17.50
CA ILE A 213 12.06 -0.83 -16.83
C ILE A 213 11.53 -1.82 -17.87
N VAL A 214 10.79 -1.34 -18.86
CA VAL A 214 10.26 -2.19 -19.93
C VAL A 214 11.39 -2.86 -20.74
N GLN A 215 12.43 -2.13 -21.07
CA GLN A 215 13.59 -2.69 -21.77
C GLN A 215 14.29 -3.78 -20.95
N LYS A 216 14.53 -3.53 -19.66
CA LYS A 216 15.17 -4.52 -18.76
C LYS A 216 14.29 -5.75 -18.59
N LEU A 217 12.98 -5.61 -18.41
CA LEU A 217 12.04 -6.73 -18.26
C LEU A 217 11.92 -7.60 -19.52
N ASN A 218 12.18 -7.03 -20.70
CA ASN A 218 12.22 -7.80 -21.95
C ASN A 218 13.49 -8.66 -22.10
N HIS A 219 14.51 -8.45 -21.26
CA HIS A 219 15.71 -9.26 -21.30
C HIS A 219 15.48 -10.62 -20.61
N PRO A 220 15.78 -11.76 -21.28
CA PRO A 220 15.48 -13.10 -20.75
C PRO A 220 16.09 -13.39 -19.37
N SER A 221 17.30 -12.88 -19.10
CA SER A 221 17.96 -13.07 -17.79
C SER A 221 17.27 -12.34 -16.64
N ILE A 222 16.50 -11.29 -16.92
CA ILE A 222 15.75 -10.54 -15.92
C ILE A 222 14.33 -11.05 -15.79
N SER A 223 13.67 -11.33 -16.91
CA SER A 223 12.28 -11.83 -16.91
C SER A 223 12.14 -13.22 -16.28
N SER A 224 13.20 -14.01 -16.24
CA SER A 224 13.23 -15.31 -15.56
C SER A 224 13.40 -15.23 -14.04
N ARG A 225 13.87 -14.10 -13.51
CA ARG A 225 14.06 -13.88 -12.06
C ARG A 225 12.71 -13.83 -11.34
N ARG A 226 12.73 -14.11 -10.04
CA ARG A 226 11.53 -14.09 -9.19
C ARG A 226 11.83 -13.38 -7.89
N ILE A 227 10.76 -12.81 -7.31
CA ILE A 227 10.76 -12.33 -5.94
C ILE A 227 9.88 -13.30 -5.13
N ARG A 228 10.40 -13.77 -4.01
CA ARG A 228 9.70 -14.63 -3.06
C ARG A 228 9.32 -13.77 -1.86
N PHE A 229 8.05 -13.71 -1.55
CA PHE A 229 7.53 -12.99 -0.40
C PHE A 229 6.78 -13.96 0.51
N ALA A 230 7.13 -13.98 1.79
CA ALA A 230 6.45 -14.79 2.79
C ALA A 230 6.07 -13.95 4.00
N ILE A 231 4.92 -14.27 4.58
CA ILE A 231 4.42 -13.71 5.83
C ILE A 231 4.14 -14.89 6.77
N VAL A 232 4.70 -14.83 7.96
CA VAL A 232 4.46 -15.80 9.02
C VAL A 232 3.90 -15.05 10.22
N ILE A 233 2.76 -15.51 10.73
CA ILE A 233 2.16 -15.04 11.97
C ILE A 233 2.40 -16.12 13.01
N ASN A 234 3.12 -15.80 14.07
CA ASN A 234 3.36 -16.69 15.21
C ASN A 234 2.56 -16.16 16.41
N LYS A 235 1.64 -16.98 16.88
CA LYS A 235 0.74 -16.62 17.98
C LYS A 235 1.43 -16.72 19.34
N GLU A 236 2.28 -17.70 19.55
CA GLU A 236 3.01 -17.89 20.81
C GLU A 236 3.94 -16.71 21.07
N GLU A 237 4.67 -16.28 20.03
CA GLU A 237 5.56 -15.13 20.11
C GLU A 237 4.82 -13.78 19.99
N ASN A 238 3.53 -13.82 19.66
CA ASN A 238 2.71 -12.64 19.30
C ASN A 238 3.41 -11.74 18.29
N SER A 239 3.86 -12.34 17.19
CA SER A 239 4.73 -11.69 16.21
C SER A 239 4.31 -11.95 14.77
N ILE A 240 4.66 -11.01 13.89
CA ILE A 240 4.64 -11.17 12.44
C ILE A 240 6.06 -11.13 11.94
N ARG A 241 6.40 -12.11 11.10
CA ARG A 241 7.65 -12.14 10.36
C ARG A 241 7.36 -12.00 8.87
N MET A 242 8.04 -11.08 8.21
CA MET A 242 7.97 -10.91 6.77
C MET A 242 9.34 -11.17 6.16
N THR A 243 9.37 -11.93 5.07
CA THR A 243 10.61 -12.28 4.36
C THR A 243 10.45 -11.96 2.89
N VAL A 244 11.41 -11.26 2.32
CA VAL A 244 11.54 -11.05 0.87
C VAL A 244 12.88 -11.59 0.42
N GLU A 245 12.89 -12.40 -0.64
CA GLU A 245 14.09 -12.91 -1.28
C GLU A 245 13.97 -12.74 -2.80
N ASP A 246 15.04 -12.25 -3.44
CA ASP A 246 15.10 -12.05 -4.88
C ASP A 246 16.23 -12.84 -5.55
N ASP A 247 16.09 -13.05 -6.86
CA ASP A 247 17.07 -13.75 -7.68
C ASP A 247 18.14 -12.80 -8.28
N GLY A 248 18.34 -11.62 -7.71
CA GLY A 248 19.34 -10.64 -8.14
C GLY A 248 20.76 -10.95 -7.66
N ASN A 249 21.63 -9.97 -7.84
CA ASN A 249 23.05 -10.10 -7.45
C ASN A 249 23.30 -9.81 -5.96
N GLY A 250 22.28 -9.26 -5.26
CA GLY A 250 22.43 -8.83 -3.88
C GLY A 250 23.21 -7.52 -3.74
N PHE A 251 23.55 -7.15 -2.51
CA PHE A 251 24.34 -5.95 -2.20
C PHE A 251 25.07 -6.09 -0.87
N ASP A 252 26.12 -5.28 -0.69
CA ASP A 252 26.80 -5.18 0.60
C ASP A 252 25.96 -4.36 1.59
N TYR A 253 25.17 -5.06 2.38
CA TYR A 253 24.29 -4.46 3.40
C TYR A 253 25.01 -4.11 4.69
N THR A 254 26.22 -4.61 4.92
CA THR A 254 26.94 -4.48 6.19
C THR A 254 27.27 -3.03 6.50
N ASN A 255 27.78 -2.31 5.51
CA ASN A 255 28.10 -0.89 5.65
C ASN A 255 26.85 -0.03 5.87
N TYR A 256 25.71 -0.38 5.25
CA TYR A 256 24.46 0.34 5.42
C TYR A 256 23.83 0.11 6.80
N LEU A 257 23.88 -1.13 7.31
CA LEU A 257 23.38 -1.42 8.66
C LEU A 257 24.17 -0.66 9.72
N GLN A 258 25.49 -0.56 9.59
CA GLN A 258 26.31 0.23 10.51
C GLN A 258 25.89 1.72 10.55
N GLN A 259 25.61 2.31 9.38
CA GLN A 259 25.16 3.71 9.29
C GLN A 259 23.80 3.96 9.94
N VAL A 260 22.88 3.00 9.90
CA VAL A 260 21.53 3.11 10.50
C VAL A 260 21.59 2.94 12.02
N THR A 261 22.52 2.13 12.53
CA THR A 261 22.68 1.87 13.97
C THR A 261 23.50 2.94 14.71
N GLU A 262 24.28 3.78 13.99
CA GLU A 262 25.06 4.84 14.60
C GLU A 262 24.29 6.19 14.64
N PRO A 263 24.11 6.82 15.84
CA PRO A 263 23.29 8.02 16.00
C PRO A 263 23.80 9.29 15.30
N THR A 264 24.98 9.26 14.71
CA THR A 264 25.71 10.45 14.24
C THR A 264 25.63 10.73 12.74
N SER A 265 24.99 9.91 11.93
CA SER A 265 24.97 10.10 10.46
C SER A 265 23.58 10.47 9.94
N LEU A 266 23.21 11.75 10.07
CA LEU A 266 22.01 12.35 9.44
C LEU A 266 22.20 12.70 7.95
N ASN A 267 23.26 12.25 7.30
CA ASN A 267 23.42 12.37 5.84
C ASN A 267 22.75 11.17 5.14
N LEU A 268 21.44 11.19 5.17
CA LEU A 268 20.60 10.23 4.45
C LEU A 268 20.55 10.61 2.96
N ASP A 269 21.52 10.17 2.21
CA ASP A 269 21.37 9.98 0.77
C ASP A 269 20.10 9.15 0.51
N CYS A 270 19.45 9.32 -0.62
CA CYS A 270 18.17 8.66 -0.97
C CYS A 270 18.15 7.13 -0.78
N TYR A 271 19.30 6.48 -0.61
CA TYR A 271 19.46 5.04 -0.35
C TYR A 271 19.23 4.61 1.11
N GLY A 272 19.44 5.49 2.07
CA GLY A 272 19.36 5.14 3.50
C GLY A 272 17.95 5.18 4.09
N ARG A 273 17.01 5.88 3.44
CA ARG A 273 15.68 6.13 4.03
C ARG A 273 14.84 4.87 4.20
N GLY A 274 14.83 4.00 3.17
CA GLY A 274 14.06 2.76 3.23
C GLY A 274 14.58 1.80 4.29
N LEU A 275 15.90 1.62 4.37
CA LEU A 275 16.54 0.78 5.38
C LEU A 275 16.31 1.34 6.79
N THR A 276 16.45 2.65 6.96
CA THR A 276 16.16 3.34 8.23
C THR A 276 14.70 3.12 8.64
N MET A 277 13.77 3.18 7.68
CA MET A 277 12.35 2.94 7.94
C MET A 277 12.11 1.49 8.39
N LEU A 278 12.68 0.50 7.69
CA LEU A 278 12.58 -0.90 8.09
C LEU A 278 13.16 -1.13 9.50
N TYR A 279 14.29 -0.51 9.82
CA TYR A 279 14.93 -0.62 11.13
C TYR A 279 14.06 -0.06 12.27
N HIS A 280 13.42 1.11 12.05
CA HIS A 280 12.59 1.75 13.09
C HIS A 280 11.18 1.15 13.20
N LEU A 281 10.65 0.54 12.16
CA LEU A 281 9.30 -0.04 12.15
C LEU A 281 9.30 -1.55 12.47
N SER A 282 10.45 -2.17 12.69
CA SER A 282 10.56 -3.58 13.06
C SER A 282 11.33 -3.78 14.37
N ASP A 283 11.04 -4.87 15.06
CA ASP A 283 11.79 -5.27 16.26
C ASP A 283 13.07 -6.03 15.91
N SER A 284 13.14 -6.57 14.69
CA SER A 284 14.31 -7.26 14.15
C SER A 284 14.38 -7.06 12.64
N LEU A 285 15.58 -6.77 12.14
CA LEU A 285 15.89 -6.64 10.73
C LEU A 285 17.15 -7.46 10.42
N VAL A 286 17.03 -8.46 9.55
CA VAL A 286 18.11 -9.37 9.19
C VAL A 286 18.25 -9.44 7.67
N TYR A 287 19.48 -9.23 7.18
CA TYR A 287 19.86 -9.52 5.80
C TYR A 287 20.69 -10.80 5.72
N SER A 288 20.49 -11.56 4.65
CA SER A 288 21.22 -12.80 4.40
C SER A 288 21.38 -13.06 2.89
N ASN A 289 21.97 -14.18 2.51
CA ASN A 289 22.20 -14.58 1.11
C ASN A 289 22.90 -13.48 0.28
N GLY A 290 23.88 -12.78 0.87
CA GLY A 290 24.59 -11.70 0.18
C GLY A 290 23.71 -10.49 -0.12
N GLY A 291 22.73 -10.18 0.74
CA GLY A 291 21.80 -9.06 0.58
C GLY A 291 20.59 -9.35 -0.29
N ARG A 292 20.43 -10.57 -0.80
CA ARG A 292 19.27 -10.98 -1.61
C ARG A 292 18.04 -11.35 -0.78
N LYS A 293 18.23 -11.61 0.50
CA LYS A 293 17.15 -11.94 1.42
C LYS A 293 17.13 -10.93 2.57
N VAL A 294 15.96 -10.34 2.80
CA VAL A 294 15.66 -9.49 3.94
C VAL A 294 14.51 -10.10 4.74
N GLU A 295 14.65 -10.08 6.05
CA GLU A 295 13.65 -10.57 6.99
C GLU A 295 13.45 -9.51 8.07
N ILE A 296 12.20 -9.18 8.36
CA ILE A 296 11.82 -8.36 9.50
C ILE A 296 10.88 -9.13 10.40
N THR A 297 10.96 -8.86 11.69
CA THR A 297 9.99 -9.34 12.69
C THR A 297 9.40 -8.14 13.41
N ARG A 298 8.09 -8.15 13.60
CA ARG A 298 7.35 -7.16 14.38
C ARG A 298 6.52 -7.87 15.44
N LYS A 299 6.70 -7.51 16.72
CA LYS A 299 5.83 -7.94 17.81
C LYS A 299 4.52 -7.18 17.75
N LEU A 300 3.44 -7.89 17.95
CA LEU A 300 2.11 -7.29 17.99
C LEU A 300 1.86 -6.81 19.42
N SER A 301 1.56 -5.53 19.59
CA SER A 301 1.12 -4.99 20.87
C SER A 301 -0.24 -5.60 21.21
N SER A 302 -0.37 -6.15 22.40
CA SER A 302 -1.64 -6.62 22.97
C SER A 302 -2.59 -5.46 23.19
#